data_214252cffad43177efa6c99e679f9162
#
_entry.id   214252cffad43177efa6c99e679f9162
#
_cell.length_a   1.000
_cell.length_b   1.000
_cell.length_c   1.000
_cell.angle_alpha   90.00
_cell.angle_beta   90.00
_cell.angle_gamma   90.00
#
_symmetry.space_group_name_H-M   'P 1'
#
loop_
_entity.id
_entity.type
_entity.pdbx_description
1 polymer ?
#
loop_
_entity_poly.entity_id
_entity_poly.type
_entity_poly.pdbx_seq_one_letter_code
_entity_poly.pdbx_strand_id
1 'polypeptide(L)'
;MTMISRWQRIWLGFSWSMIGGRFRIPTAIEQWNISGSSFLPDKNFRLMRASQDRWEEAERTQRLGNYHQAVKIREEILGELYDYQGVTSKEYFPPVLGTTWSSNFGHLSAIGHHKLAQLLKIIPEGQRCLLDNNKNANPELLREVSLGMPIVNQNSGTRWSEMPAFWHFSERIRTIKSMDGFIDGNKLFDEIFTENNLKSLKGNYLRLSEQYSNKSLRKLETYGLPKSAKFVSLHIREGGPIGDPRTQPISSFIPAINEINRNGYWVIRIGDGSMASLPNMPMVIDLVPKKYSEKALHAYVLAKSEFYLGTASGPSWVPRIFGVPSLITNLNEVATQAGRAPEGSIHIPKKYINSKGEILSLLQMFSQGFAFSSLMLHEIKRMGFSLEPNSSEEIFEATKEIIETVGQNVKRPNLFKESVNSIRSIYEPPAWGDFAESFLSRNPKWIQQN
;
A
#
# COMPACT_ATOMS: atom_id res chain seq x y z
N MET A 1 -40.11 1.00 17.32
CA MET A 1 -39.17 2.02 16.80
C MET A 1 -38.33 2.55 17.95
N THR A 2 -37.25 1.90 18.29
CA THR A 2 -36.37 2.32 19.39
C THR A 2 -35.29 3.21 18.78
N MET A 3 -35.42 4.51 18.98
CA MET A 3 -34.38 5.49 18.66
C MET A 3 -33.11 5.12 19.45
N ILE A 4 -32.03 4.77 18.76
CA ILE A 4 -30.71 4.73 19.37
C ILE A 4 -30.43 6.14 19.85
N SER A 5 -30.24 6.34 21.14
CA SER A 5 -30.12 7.65 21.72
C SER A 5 -28.90 8.40 21.19
N ARG A 6 -29.00 9.72 21.15
CA ARG A 6 -27.89 10.63 20.75
C ARG A 6 -26.61 10.32 21.55
N TRP A 7 -26.74 9.84 22.75
CA TRP A 7 -25.66 9.42 23.65
C TRP A 7 -24.96 8.13 23.23
N GLN A 8 -25.67 7.15 22.69
CA GLN A 8 -25.06 5.94 22.16
C GLN A 8 -24.24 6.25 20.90
N ARG A 9 -24.66 7.21 20.08
CA ARG A 9 -23.85 7.69 18.93
C ARG A 9 -22.57 8.43 19.37
N ILE A 10 -22.64 9.22 20.44
CA ILE A 10 -21.49 9.91 21.02
C ILE A 10 -20.55 8.91 21.67
N TRP A 11 -21.08 7.90 22.36
CA TRP A 11 -20.27 6.87 23.00
C TRP A 11 -19.53 5.97 21.99
N LEU A 12 -20.17 5.62 20.90
CA LEU A 12 -19.56 4.94 19.77
C LEU A 12 -18.45 5.79 19.13
N GLY A 13 -18.65 7.11 18.99
CA GLY A 13 -17.62 8.05 18.54
C GLY A 13 -16.46 8.22 19.53
N PHE A 14 -16.73 8.19 20.82
CA PHE A 14 -15.73 8.36 21.88
C PHE A 14 -14.83 7.13 22.07
N SER A 15 -15.38 5.93 21.92
CA SER A 15 -14.58 4.69 21.95
C SER A 15 -13.58 4.61 20.79
N TRP A 16 -13.80 5.35 19.74
CA TRP A 16 -12.93 5.52 18.59
C TRP A 16 -11.64 6.29 18.89
N SER A 17 -11.74 7.35 19.68
CA SER A 17 -10.60 8.22 19.98
C SER A 17 -9.69 7.65 21.07
N MET A 18 -10.19 6.74 21.90
CA MET A 18 -9.47 6.22 23.05
C MET A 18 -8.71 4.91 22.81
N ILE A 19 -8.97 4.19 21.73
CA ILE A 19 -8.31 2.92 21.41
C ILE A 19 -7.37 3.11 20.22
N GLY A 20 -6.43 4.04 20.35
CA GLY A 20 -5.22 4.16 19.54
C GLY A 20 -5.34 3.75 18.07
N GLY A 21 -6.09 4.50 17.27
CA GLY A 21 -5.92 4.70 15.82
C GLY A 21 -5.69 3.50 14.90
N ARG A 22 -5.87 2.28 15.32
CA ARG A 22 -5.67 1.09 14.51
C ARG A 22 -6.99 0.60 13.98
N PHE A 23 -7.05 0.52 12.70
CA PHE A 23 -7.97 -0.22 11.87
C PHE A 23 -8.97 -1.09 12.64
N ARG A 24 -9.69 -0.44 13.53
CA ARG A 24 -10.98 -0.93 13.88
C ARG A 24 -11.77 -0.72 12.62
N ILE A 25 -12.10 -1.78 11.95
CA ILE A 25 -13.14 -1.74 10.96
C ILE A 25 -14.29 -1.00 11.66
N PRO A 26 -14.63 0.26 11.27
CA PRO A 26 -15.90 0.82 11.72
C PRO A 26 -16.90 -0.20 11.23
N THR A 27 -17.60 -0.83 12.10
CA THR A 27 -18.43 -1.96 11.72
C THR A 27 -19.33 -1.50 10.58
N ALA A 28 -19.61 -2.34 9.59
CA ALA A 28 -20.63 -2.07 8.58
C ALA A 28 -21.90 -1.59 9.28
N ILE A 29 -22.10 -2.03 10.50
CA ILE A 29 -23.07 -1.62 11.48
C ILE A 29 -22.96 -0.15 11.88
N GLU A 30 -21.77 0.40 12.11
CA GLU A 30 -21.59 1.82 12.46
C GLU A 30 -21.84 2.72 11.26
N GLN A 31 -21.42 2.35 10.07
CA GLN A 31 -21.76 3.10 8.86
C GLN A 31 -23.24 2.98 8.50
N TRP A 32 -23.84 1.84 8.73
CA TRP A 32 -25.27 1.64 8.54
C TRP A 32 -26.10 2.45 9.53
N ASN A 33 -25.70 2.51 10.79
CA ASN A 33 -26.34 3.36 11.80
C ASN A 33 -26.16 4.86 11.53
N ILE A 34 -25.03 5.26 10.94
CA ILE A 34 -24.75 6.65 10.54
C ILE A 34 -25.58 7.04 9.31
N SER A 35 -25.87 6.13 8.40
CA SER A 35 -26.68 6.39 7.20
C SER A 35 -28.19 6.43 7.45
N GLY A 36 -28.64 6.19 8.68
CA GLY A 36 -30.07 6.30 9.06
C GLY A 36 -30.93 5.15 8.57
N SER A 37 -30.37 4.07 8.06
CA SER A 37 -31.11 2.89 7.65
C SER A 37 -31.43 2.01 8.86
N SER A 38 -32.69 2.02 9.23
CA SER A 38 -33.29 1.10 10.20
C SER A 38 -33.33 -0.31 9.64
N PHE A 39 -32.92 -1.27 10.44
CA PHE A 39 -33.18 -2.71 10.30
C PHE A 39 -32.35 -3.51 9.30
N LEU A 40 -31.19 -3.97 9.81
CA LEU A 40 -30.75 -5.32 9.45
C LEU A 40 -31.64 -6.33 10.16
N PRO A 41 -32.14 -7.38 9.50
CA PRO A 41 -32.68 -8.52 10.19
C PRO A 41 -31.67 -9.03 11.23
N ASP A 42 -32.11 -9.37 12.40
CA ASP A 42 -31.29 -9.84 13.55
C ASP A 42 -30.25 -10.90 13.16
N LYS A 43 -30.58 -11.72 12.16
CA LYS A 43 -29.74 -12.79 11.62
C LYS A 43 -28.53 -12.24 10.84
N ASN A 44 -28.74 -11.21 10.01
CA ASN A 44 -27.65 -10.57 9.26
C ASN A 44 -26.68 -9.85 10.22
N PHE A 45 -27.19 -9.25 11.28
CA PHE A 45 -26.39 -8.62 12.31
C PHE A 45 -25.50 -9.62 13.04
N ARG A 46 -26.05 -10.78 13.44
CA ARG A 46 -25.26 -11.83 14.13
C ARG A 46 -24.17 -12.39 13.22
N LEU A 47 -24.49 -12.65 11.96
CA LEU A 47 -23.53 -13.16 10.99
C LEU A 47 -22.38 -12.16 10.75
N MET A 48 -22.71 -10.89 10.58
CA MET A 48 -21.69 -9.85 10.39
C MET A 48 -20.80 -9.69 11.62
N ARG A 49 -21.36 -9.81 12.82
CA ARG A 49 -20.57 -9.75 14.05
C ARG A 49 -19.65 -10.97 14.21
N ALA A 50 -20.17 -12.15 13.98
CA ALA A 50 -19.36 -13.37 13.99
C ALA A 50 -18.23 -13.32 12.95
N SER A 51 -18.51 -12.80 11.76
CA SER A 51 -17.52 -12.58 10.72
C SER A 51 -16.44 -11.56 11.13
N GLN A 52 -16.82 -10.54 11.89
CA GLN A 52 -15.87 -9.57 12.42
C GLN A 52 -14.94 -10.19 13.46
N ASP A 53 -15.46 -10.98 14.39
CA ASP A 53 -14.64 -11.63 15.42
C ASP A 53 -13.62 -12.58 14.76
N ARG A 54 -14.02 -13.34 13.76
CA ARG A 54 -13.13 -14.19 12.95
C ARG A 54 -12.12 -13.37 12.14
N TRP A 55 -12.51 -12.19 11.65
CA TRP A 55 -11.59 -11.28 10.98
C TRP A 55 -10.50 -10.78 11.93
N GLU A 56 -10.87 -10.40 13.15
CA GLU A 56 -9.91 -10.01 14.19
C GLU A 56 -8.98 -11.16 14.58
N GLU A 57 -9.49 -12.40 14.55
CA GLU A 57 -8.68 -13.60 14.69
C GLU A 57 -7.67 -13.74 13.55
N ALA A 58 -8.09 -13.55 12.32
CA ALA A 58 -7.18 -13.57 11.16
C ALA A 58 -6.08 -12.51 11.26
N GLU A 59 -6.42 -11.30 11.72
CA GLU A 59 -5.44 -10.23 11.95
C GLU A 59 -4.43 -10.61 13.06
N ARG A 60 -4.89 -11.23 14.14
CA ARG A 60 -4.01 -11.73 15.20
C ARG A 60 -3.11 -12.84 14.70
N THR A 61 -3.66 -13.79 13.96
CA THR A 61 -2.95 -14.92 13.36
C THR A 61 -1.85 -14.45 12.41
N GLN A 62 -2.14 -13.44 11.60
CA GLN A 62 -1.14 -12.83 10.73
C GLN A 62 -0.01 -12.15 11.51
N ARG A 63 -0.33 -11.44 12.60
CA ARG A 63 0.67 -10.79 13.45
C ARG A 63 1.60 -11.79 14.13
N LEU A 64 1.12 -12.99 14.39
CA LEU A 64 1.91 -14.10 14.93
C LEU A 64 2.75 -14.81 13.87
N GLY A 65 2.79 -14.30 12.63
CA GLY A 65 3.58 -14.86 11.54
C GLY A 65 2.87 -15.98 10.76
N ASN A 66 1.64 -16.32 11.11
CA ASN A 66 0.89 -17.38 10.44
C ASN A 66 0.00 -16.81 9.31
N TYR A 67 0.67 -16.32 8.26
CA TYR A 67 0.04 -15.61 7.15
C TYR A 67 -0.98 -16.47 6.40
N HIS A 68 -0.61 -17.70 6.03
CA HIS A 68 -1.48 -18.59 5.25
C HIS A 68 -2.79 -18.90 5.98
N GLN A 69 -2.71 -19.16 7.28
CA GLN A 69 -3.91 -19.39 8.10
C GLN A 69 -4.79 -18.15 8.17
N ALA A 70 -4.20 -16.98 8.28
CA ALA A 70 -4.94 -15.71 8.30
C ALA A 70 -5.68 -15.46 6.98
N VAL A 71 -5.03 -15.73 5.85
CA VAL A 71 -5.64 -15.65 4.50
C VAL A 71 -6.81 -16.61 4.40
N LYS A 72 -6.62 -17.87 4.81
CA LYS A 72 -7.66 -18.90 4.77
C LYS A 72 -8.90 -18.49 5.56
N ILE A 73 -8.73 -18.01 6.78
CA ILE A 73 -9.85 -17.53 7.62
C ILE A 73 -10.61 -16.40 6.89
N ARG A 74 -9.91 -15.46 6.26
CA ARG A 74 -10.55 -14.36 5.53
C ARG A 74 -11.32 -14.84 4.30
N GLU A 75 -10.78 -15.78 3.55
CA GLU A 75 -11.44 -16.38 2.38
C GLU A 75 -12.69 -17.19 2.78
N GLU A 76 -12.62 -17.95 3.87
CA GLU A 76 -13.77 -18.69 4.42
C GLU A 76 -14.92 -17.76 4.86
N ILE A 77 -14.61 -16.67 5.59
CA ILE A 77 -15.61 -15.67 5.98
C ILE A 77 -16.40 -15.17 4.77
N LEU A 78 -15.72 -14.93 3.67
CA LEU A 78 -16.37 -14.41 2.48
C LEU A 78 -17.18 -15.44 1.73
N GLY A 79 -16.71 -16.69 1.68
CA GLY A 79 -17.48 -17.80 1.15
C GLY A 79 -18.81 -17.94 1.91
N GLU A 80 -18.75 -17.98 3.24
CA GLU A 80 -19.93 -18.08 4.09
C GLU A 80 -20.92 -16.91 3.94
N LEU A 81 -20.38 -15.68 3.87
CA LEU A 81 -21.21 -14.49 3.64
C LEU A 81 -21.86 -14.50 2.27
N TYR A 82 -21.15 -14.98 1.26
CA TYR A 82 -21.64 -15.11 -0.09
C TYR A 82 -22.76 -16.15 -0.19
N ASP A 83 -22.56 -17.33 0.38
CA ASP A 83 -23.53 -18.42 0.37
C ASP A 83 -24.78 -18.03 1.16
N TYR A 84 -24.60 -17.39 2.31
CA TYR A 84 -25.71 -16.94 3.14
C TYR A 84 -26.67 -15.97 2.41
N GLN A 85 -26.14 -15.12 1.56
CA GLN A 85 -26.96 -14.13 0.85
C GLN A 85 -27.69 -14.68 -0.36
N GLY A 86 -27.52 -15.97 -0.65
CA GLY A 86 -28.20 -16.62 -1.77
C GLY A 86 -27.86 -15.96 -3.10
N VAL A 87 -26.66 -15.41 -3.24
CA VAL A 87 -26.15 -14.82 -4.48
C VAL A 87 -25.98 -15.90 -5.59
N THR A 88 -26.63 -17.01 -5.42
CA THR A 88 -26.97 -17.95 -6.48
C THR A 88 -28.07 -17.42 -7.40
N SER A 89 -28.81 -16.37 -6.98
CA SER A 89 -29.72 -15.65 -7.88
C SER A 89 -28.88 -14.92 -8.93
N LYS A 90 -29.22 -15.17 -10.18
CA LYS A 90 -28.59 -14.65 -11.39
C LYS A 90 -28.66 -13.12 -11.55
N GLU A 91 -28.97 -12.36 -10.53
CA GLU A 91 -28.94 -10.91 -10.51
C GLU A 91 -27.51 -10.45 -10.31
N TYR A 92 -26.92 -10.09 -11.42
CA TYR A 92 -25.56 -9.65 -11.55
C TYR A 92 -25.43 -8.22 -11.02
N PHE A 93 -25.16 -8.06 -9.74
CA PHE A 93 -24.60 -6.81 -9.26
C PHE A 93 -23.10 -6.80 -9.55
N PRO A 94 -22.61 -5.84 -10.33
CA PRO A 94 -21.18 -5.75 -10.54
C PRO A 94 -20.47 -5.59 -9.19
N PRO A 95 -19.33 -6.26 -8.98
CA PRO A 95 -18.58 -6.09 -7.74
C PRO A 95 -18.29 -4.62 -7.48
N VAL A 96 -18.58 -4.16 -6.27
CA VAL A 96 -18.43 -2.77 -5.89
C VAL A 96 -17.10 -2.60 -5.15
N LEU A 97 -16.26 -1.69 -5.64
CA LEU A 97 -15.11 -1.20 -4.91
C LEU A 97 -15.57 -0.01 -4.08
N GLY A 98 -15.54 -0.14 -2.78
CA GLY A 98 -16.12 0.84 -1.90
C GLY A 98 -15.29 2.12 -1.72
N THR A 99 -15.81 3.06 -0.93
CA THR A 99 -15.20 4.37 -0.72
C THR A 99 -13.82 4.33 -0.08
N THR A 100 -13.48 3.25 0.62
CA THR A 100 -12.14 3.05 1.18
C THR A 100 -11.05 2.92 0.11
N TRP A 101 -11.41 2.48 -1.10
CA TRP A 101 -10.48 2.33 -2.22
C TRP A 101 -10.05 3.67 -2.83
N SER A 102 -10.83 4.74 -2.60
CA SER A 102 -10.53 6.09 -3.09
C SER A 102 -10.13 7.08 -1.98
N SER A 103 -10.29 6.70 -0.72
CA SER A 103 -10.18 7.60 0.43
C SER A 103 -8.75 8.07 0.74
N ASN A 104 -7.72 7.34 0.34
CA ASN A 104 -6.34 7.75 0.52
C ASN A 104 -5.49 7.41 -0.70
N PHE A 105 -4.34 8.06 -0.81
CA PHE A 105 -3.48 7.98 -1.99
C PHE A 105 -2.99 6.56 -2.28
N GLY A 106 -2.59 5.82 -1.25
CA GLY A 106 -2.13 4.44 -1.40
C GLY A 106 -3.26 3.50 -1.83
N HIS A 107 -4.48 3.75 -1.37
CA HIS A 107 -5.64 2.94 -1.72
C HIS A 107 -6.04 3.11 -3.19
N LEU A 108 -5.81 4.27 -3.80
CA LEU A 108 -6.04 4.46 -5.24
C LEU A 108 -5.23 3.49 -6.09
N SER A 109 -4.02 3.12 -5.65
CA SER A 109 -3.22 2.12 -6.35
C SER A 109 -3.86 0.73 -6.33
N ALA A 110 -4.66 0.41 -5.30
CA ALA A 110 -5.35 -0.86 -5.23
C ALA A 110 -6.36 -1.05 -6.37
N ILE A 111 -6.98 0.04 -6.86
CA ILE A 111 -7.81 0.01 -8.08
C ILE A 111 -6.97 -0.39 -9.29
N GLY A 112 -5.76 0.15 -9.39
CA GLY A 112 -4.80 -0.22 -10.44
C GLY A 112 -4.36 -1.68 -10.33
N HIS A 113 -4.02 -2.16 -9.13
CA HIS A 113 -3.70 -3.57 -8.90
C HIS A 113 -4.85 -4.49 -9.31
N HIS A 114 -6.08 -4.08 -9.01
CA HIS A 114 -7.27 -4.80 -9.45
C HIS A 114 -7.32 -4.95 -10.97
N LYS A 115 -7.02 -3.89 -11.73
CA LYS A 115 -6.94 -3.94 -13.19
C LYS A 115 -5.81 -4.84 -13.68
N LEU A 116 -4.65 -4.79 -13.04
CA LEU A 116 -3.55 -5.70 -13.36
C LEU A 116 -3.95 -7.16 -13.11
N ALA A 117 -4.68 -7.44 -12.03
CA ALA A 117 -5.18 -8.79 -11.75
C ALA A 117 -6.19 -9.29 -12.81
N GLN A 118 -7.03 -8.41 -13.35
CA GLN A 118 -7.91 -8.73 -14.48
C GLN A 118 -7.09 -9.03 -15.75
N LEU A 119 -6.12 -8.19 -16.06
CA LEU A 119 -5.23 -8.36 -17.20
C LEU A 119 -4.48 -9.72 -17.13
N LEU A 120 -4.08 -10.11 -15.93
CA LEU A 120 -3.40 -11.39 -15.66
C LEU A 120 -4.37 -12.58 -15.53
N LYS A 121 -5.68 -12.36 -15.65
CA LYS A 121 -6.73 -13.38 -15.47
C LYS A 121 -6.72 -14.06 -14.09
N ILE A 122 -6.20 -13.40 -13.07
CA ILE A 122 -6.30 -13.85 -11.67
C ILE A 122 -7.73 -13.69 -11.16
N ILE A 123 -8.39 -12.64 -11.61
CA ILE A 123 -9.80 -12.36 -11.32
C ILE A 123 -10.58 -12.18 -12.62
N PRO A 124 -11.90 -12.47 -12.62
CA PRO A 124 -12.70 -12.36 -13.82
C PRO A 124 -12.66 -10.96 -14.44
N GLU A 125 -12.66 -10.91 -15.77
CA GLU A 125 -12.98 -9.71 -16.51
C GLU A 125 -14.44 -9.33 -16.23
N GLY A 126 -14.72 -8.03 -16.16
CA GLY A 126 -16.08 -7.55 -15.98
C GLY A 126 -16.11 -6.12 -15.46
N GLN A 127 -17.26 -5.49 -15.64
CA GLN A 127 -17.48 -4.16 -15.11
C GLN A 127 -17.54 -4.23 -13.59
N ARG A 128 -16.83 -3.31 -12.95
CA ARG A 128 -16.88 -3.08 -11.52
C ARG A 128 -17.27 -1.64 -11.27
N CYS A 129 -18.09 -1.42 -10.29
CA CYS A 129 -18.46 -0.07 -9.87
C CYS A 129 -17.52 0.41 -8.78
N LEU A 130 -17.05 1.63 -8.88
CA LEU A 130 -16.36 2.32 -7.81
C LEU A 130 -17.35 3.24 -7.10
N LEU A 131 -17.46 3.10 -5.80
CA LEU A 131 -18.19 4.08 -5.00
C LEU A 131 -17.27 5.23 -4.63
N ASP A 132 -17.71 6.44 -4.95
CA ASP A 132 -17.00 7.66 -4.62
C ASP A 132 -17.82 8.53 -3.66
N ASN A 133 -17.19 9.02 -2.61
CA ASN A 133 -17.78 9.93 -1.64
C ASN A 133 -17.32 11.39 -1.83
N ASN A 134 -16.71 11.71 -2.97
CA ASN A 134 -16.14 13.02 -3.29
C ASN A 134 -15.01 13.50 -2.33
N LYS A 135 -14.46 12.59 -1.52
CA LYS A 135 -13.34 12.87 -0.60
C LYS A 135 -12.06 12.18 -1.07
N ASN A 136 -11.79 12.25 -2.37
CA ASN A 136 -10.65 11.59 -2.99
C ASN A 136 -9.33 12.21 -2.57
N ALA A 137 -8.35 11.36 -2.28
CA ALA A 137 -7.01 11.81 -1.97
C ALA A 137 -6.31 12.47 -3.17
N ASN A 138 -6.63 12.02 -4.39
CA ASN A 138 -6.11 12.56 -5.64
C ASN A 138 -7.08 12.27 -6.79
N PRO A 139 -7.91 13.24 -7.21
CA PRO A 139 -8.91 13.06 -8.27
C PRO A 139 -8.31 12.68 -9.63
N GLU A 140 -7.12 13.18 -9.96
CA GLU A 140 -6.44 12.88 -11.20
C GLU A 140 -6.01 11.41 -11.24
N LEU A 141 -5.35 10.92 -10.20
CA LEU A 141 -4.97 9.51 -10.12
C LEU A 141 -6.22 8.62 -10.14
N LEU A 142 -7.27 8.98 -9.39
CA LEU A 142 -8.52 8.24 -9.41
C LEU A 142 -9.06 8.11 -10.84
N ARG A 143 -9.11 9.20 -11.59
CA ARG A 143 -9.59 9.20 -12.99
C ARG A 143 -8.75 8.27 -13.87
N GLU A 144 -7.45 8.34 -13.76
CA GLU A 144 -6.53 7.53 -14.58
C GLU A 144 -6.61 6.03 -14.23
N VAL A 145 -6.68 5.67 -12.94
CA VAL A 145 -6.79 4.26 -12.55
C VAL A 145 -8.19 3.68 -12.69
N SER A 146 -9.24 4.50 -12.65
CA SER A 146 -10.62 4.05 -12.80
C SER A 146 -11.14 4.06 -14.24
N LEU A 147 -10.33 4.42 -15.24
CA LEU A 147 -10.74 4.43 -16.65
C LEU A 147 -11.49 3.15 -17.03
N GLY A 148 -12.72 3.33 -17.54
CA GLY A 148 -13.61 2.22 -17.89
C GLY A 148 -14.39 1.61 -16.72
N MET A 149 -14.25 2.10 -15.48
CA MET A 149 -15.10 1.71 -14.35
C MET A 149 -16.23 2.72 -14.18
N PRO A 150 -17.49 2.30 -14.08
CA PRO A 150 -18.56 3.17 -13.62
C PRO A 150 -18.27 3.68 -12.22
N ILE A 151 -18.34 5.00 -12.05
CA ILE A 151 -18.21 5.64 -10.73
C ILE A 151 -19.60 6.03 -10.26
N VAL A 152 -20.02 5.49 -9.13
CA VAL A 152 -21.31 5.80 -8.52
C VAL A 152 -21.06 6.72 -7.33
N ASN A 153 -21.66 7.90 -7.36
CA ASN A 153 -21.57 8.80 -6.23
C ASN A 153 -22.49 8.31 -5.10
N GLN A 154 -21.95 8.20 -3.91
CA GLN A 154 -22.69 7.76 -2.71
C GLN A 154 -23.94 8.63 -2.44
N ASN A 155 -23.94 9.88 -2.89
CA ASN A 155 -25.06 10.81 -2.74
C ASN A 155 -26.13 10.69 -3.83
N SER A 156 -25.94 9.84 -4.83
CA SER A 156 -26.85 9.74 -6.00
C SER A 156 -28.10 8.89 -5.78
N GLY A 157 -28.51 8.70 -4.52
CA GLY A 157 -29.78 8.01 -4.21
C GLY A 157 -29.70 6.49 -4.14
N THR A 158 -28.53 5.90 -4.35
CA THR A 158 -28.33 4.47 -4.12
C THR A 158 -28.44 4.20 -2.64
N ARG A 159 -29.47 3.47 -2.24
CA ARG A 159 -29.68 3.13 -0.83
C ARG A 159 -28.69 2.05 -0.43
N TRP A 160 -27.64 2.46 0.27
CA TRP A 160 -26.67 1.55 0.89
C TRP A 160 -27.33 0.45 1.73
N SER A 161 -28.50 0.77 2.32
CA SER A 161 -29.33 -0.18 3.08
C SER A 161 -29.85 -1.35 2.27
N GLU A 162 -29.91 -1.23 0.97
CA GLU A 162 -30.41 -2.25 0.05
C GLU A 162 -29.26 -3.14 -0.49
N MET A 163 -28.02 -2.74 -0.25
CA MET A 163 -26.89 -3.55 -0.68
C MET A 163 -26.72 -4.78 0.22
N PRO A 164 -26.45 -5.95 -0.37
CA PRO A 164 -26.17 -7.16 0.38
C PRO A 164 -25.01 -6.98 1.39
N ALA A 165 -25.10 -7.58 2.57
CA ALA A 165 -24.08 -7.49 3.63
C ALA A 165 -22.69 -7.91 3.11
N PHE A 166 -22.63 -8.88 2.20
CA PHE A 166 -21.41 -9.29 1.51
C PHE A 166 -20.65 -8.11 0.87
N TRP A 167 -21.34 -7.19 0.17
CA TRP A 167 -20.72 -6.05 -0.49
C TRP A 167 -20.14 -5.06 0.51
N HIS A 168 -20.84 -4.82 1.61
CA HIS A 168 -20.33 -3.98 2.69
C HIS A 168 -19.09 -4.59 3.34
N PHE A 169 -19.02 -5.91 3.42
CA PHE A 169 -17.89 -6.60 4.03
C PHE A 169 -16.71 -6.69 3.05
N SER A 170 -16.94 -7.01 1.78
CA SER A 170 -15.90 -7.08 0.75
C SER A 170 -15.25 -5.73 0.47
N GLU A 171 -15.97 -4.63 0.64
CA GLU A 171 -15.42 -3.29 0.55
C GLU A 171 -14.24 -3.09 1.50
N ARG A 172 -14.33 -3.61 2.72
CA ARG A 172 -13.37 -3.34 3.78
C ARG A 172 -12.18 -4.25 3.74
N ILE A 173 -12.41 -5.49 3.47
CA ILE A 173 -11.39 -6.52 3.52
C ILE A 173 -10.65 -6.70 2.21
N ARG A 174 -11.04 -5.92 1.19
CA ARG A 174 -10.46 -5.96 -0.15
C ARG A 174 -10.42 -7.36 -0.74
N THR A 175 -11.31 -8.23 -0.30
CA THR A 175 -11.40 -9.57 -0.85
C THR A 175 -12.33 -9.57 -2.04
N ILE A 176 -11.97 -10.29 -3.06
CA ILE A 176 -12.55 -10.20 -4.38
C ILE A 176 -12.86 -11.61 -4.88
N LYS A 177 -13.94 -11.77 -5.64
CA LYS A 177 -14.20 -13.01 -6.34
C LYS A 177 -13.09 -13.26 -7.36
N SER A 178 -12.41 -14.42 -7.25
CA SER A 178 -11.42 -14.92 -8.20
C SER A 178 -12.07 -15.87 -9.20
N MET A 179 -11.26 -16.49 -10.06
CA MET A 179 -11.74 -17.54 -10.97
C MET A 179 -12.23 -18.77 -10.20
N ASP A 180 -11.57 -19.11 -9.11
CA ASP A 180 -11.76 -20.36 -8.35
C ASP A 180 -12.43 -20.18 -6.98
N GLY A 181 -13.04 -19.01 -6.72
CA GLY A 181 -13.67 -18.70 -5.44
C GLY A 181 -13.42 -17.27 -4.98
N PHE A 182 -12.87 -17.07 -3.80
CA PHE A 182 -12.52 -15.77 -3.25
C PHE A 182 -11.03 -15.67 -2.98
N ILE A 183 -10.47 -14.50 -3.24
CA ILE A 183 -9.06 -14.20 -2.98
C ILE A 183 -8.94 -13.02 -2.03
N ASP A 184 -8.19 -13.17 -0.95
CA ASP A 184 -7.81 -12.09 -0.04
C ASP A 184 -7.00 -11.03 -0.79
N GLY A 185 -7.22 -9.74 -0.47
CA GLY A 185 -6.54 -8.64 -1.17
C GLY A 185 -5.02 -8.67 -1.01
N ASN A 186 -4.50 -9.19 0.09
CA ASN A 186 -3.05 -9.37 0.24
C ASN A 186 -2.55 -10.48 -0.69
N LYS A 187 -3.23 -11.62 -0.70
CA LYS A 187 -2.91 -12.71 -1.61
C LYS A 187 -3.04 -12.29 -3.08
N LEU A 188 -4.05 -11.48 -3.41
CA LEU A 188 -4.17 -10.90 -4.76
C LEU A 188 -2.93 -10.09 -5.16
N PHE A 189 -2.43 -9.25 -4.26
CA PHE A 189 -1.22 -8.49 -4.54
C PHE A 189 0.01 -9.38 -4.69
N ASP A 190 0.10 -10.43 -3.89
CA ASP A 190 1.20 -11.39 -3.99
C ASP A 190 1.17 -12.14 -5.32
N GLU A 191 0.01 -12.58 -5.76
CA GLU A 191 -0.18 -13.24 -7.06
C GLU A 191 0.20 -12.33 -8.24
N ILE A 192 -0.16 -11.05 -8.20
CA ILE A 192 0.20 -10.08 -9.26
C ILE A 192 1.72 -10.01 -9.43
N PHE A 193 2.48 -10.05 -8.34
CA PHE A 193 3.93 -9.85 -8.35
C PHE A 193 4.74 -11.15 -8.32
N THR A 194 4.14 -12.29 -8.65
CA THR A 194 4.92 -13.52 -8.89
C THR A 194 5.85 -13.37 -10.09
N GLU A 195 6.94 -14.10 -10.13
CA GLU A 195 7.93 -14.03 -11.22
C GLU A 195 7.30 -14.23 -12.61
N ASN A 196 6.38 -15.18 -12.73
CA ASN A 196 5.71 -15.45 -14.00
C ASN A 196 4.80 -14.30 -14.43
N ASN A 197 4.05 -13.72 -13.48
CA ASN A 197 3.16 -12.61 -13.76
C ASN A 197 3.93 -11.32 -14.04
N LEU A 198 5.06 -11.09 -13.39
CA LEU A 198 5.95 -9.97 -13.72
C LEU A 198 6.47 -10.03 -15.16
N LYS A 199 6.83 -11.24 -15.64
CA LYS A 199 7.18 -11.43 -17.06
C LYS A 199 6.03 -11.08 -18.00
N SER A 200 4.81 -11.48 -17.65
CA SER A 200 3.60 -11.19 -18.43
C SER A 200 3.21 -9.72 -18.40
N LEU A 201 3.52 -9.01 -17.32
CA LEU A 201 3.29 -7.57 -17.17
C LEU A 201 4.30 -6.72 -17.92
N LYS A 202 5.45 -7.25 -18.31
CA LYS A 202 6.48 -6.49 -19.01
C LYS A 202 5.91 -5.88 -20.30
N GLY A 203 5.84 -4.54 -20.34
CA GLY A 203 5.20 -3.77 -21.41
C GLY A 203 3.67 -3.60 -21.27
N ASN A 204 3.02 -4.28 -20.34
CA ASN A 204 1.57 -4.30 -20.15
C ASN A 204 1.08 -3.64 -18.85
N TYR A 205 1.97 -2.94 -18.14
CA TYR A 205 1.56 -2.13 -17.00
C TYR A 205 0.56 -1.03 -17.39
N LEU A 206 -0.16 -0.50 -16.43
CA LEU A 206 -1.07 0.61 -16.68
C LEU A 206 -0.34 1.80 -17.29
N ARG A 207 -1.07 2.57 -18.09
CA ARG A 207 -0.56 3.80 -18.73
C ARG A 207 -1.51 4.94 -18.41
N LEU A 208 -0.93 6.10 -18.19
CA LEU A 208 -1.69 7.34 -18.10
C LEU A 208 -2.21 7.73 -19.48
N SER A 209 -3.36 8.39 -19.52
CA SER A 209 -3.88 8.97 -20.76
C SER A 209 -2.88 9.98 -21.36
N GLU A 210 -2.84 10.07 -22.68
CA GLU A 210 -1.97 11.02 -23.38
C GLU A 210 -2.31 12.47 -23.00
N GLN A 211 -3.60 12.76 -22.92
CA GLN A 211 -4.06 14.10 -22.53
C GLN A 211 -3.51 14.53 -21.16
N TYR A 212 -3.64 13.66 -20.16
CA TYR A 212 -3.13 13.94 -18.83
C TYR A 212 -1.60 14.01 -18.82
N SER A 213 -0.93 13.11 -19.52
CA SER A 213 0.53 13.07 -19.62
C SER A 213 1.09 14.35 -20.24
N ASN A 214 0.54 14.78 -21.37
CA ASN A 214 0.98 16.01 -22.06
C ASN A 214 0.72 17.26 -21.23
N LYS A 215 -0.43 17.36 -20.57
CA LYS A 215 -0.75 18.48 -19.66
C LYS A 215 0.23 18.54 -18.49
N SER A 216 0.52 17.39 -17.89
CA SER A 216 1.41 17.30 -16.72
C SER A 216 2.85 17.65 -17.08
N LEU A 217 3.35 17.14 -18.21
CA LEU A 217 4.69 17.47 -18.69
C LEU A 217 4.85 18.97 -18.92
N ARG A 218 3.94 19.60 -19.69
CA ARG A 218 3.96 21.05 -19.91
C ARG A 218 3.97 21.84 -18.59
N LYS A 219 3.24 21.37 -17.61
CA LYS A 219 3.22 22.02 -16.29
C LYS A 219 4.57 21.87 -15.58
N LEU A 220 5.21 20.72 -15.63
CA LEU A 220 6.56 20.51 -15.06
C LEU A 220 7.62 21.34 -15.80
N GLU A 221 7.48 21.54 -17.11
CA GLU A 221 8.33 22.45 -17.87
C GLU A 221 8.25 23.89 -17.33
N THR A 222 7.08 24.33 -16.88
CA THR A 222 6.95 25.66 -16.23
C THR A 222 7.63 25.75 -14.86
N TYR A 223 7.96 24.63 -14.25
CA TYR A 223 8.79 24.55 -13.04
C TYR A 223 10.28 24.33 -13.36
N GLY A 224 10.66 24.38 -14.61
CA GLY A 224 12.06 24.29 -15.06
C GLY A 224 12.52 22.89 -15.46
N LEU A 225 11.65 21.88 -15.51
CA LEU A 225 12.02 20.57 -16.00
C LEU A 225 12.32 20.64 -17.51
N PRO A 226 13.53 20.31 -17.99
CA PRO A 226 13.82 20.26 -19.42
C PRO A 226 12.96 19.18 -20.12
N LYS A 227 12.53 19.44 -21.35
CA LYS A 227 11.59 18.58 -22.09
C LYS A 227 12.02 17.11 -22.20
N SER A 228 13.31 16.84 -22.31
CA SER A 228 13.88 15.49 -22.42
C SER A 228 14.50 14.98 -21.12
N ALA A 229 14.29 15.68 -20.01
CA ALA A 229 14.91 15.30 -18.74
C ALA A 229 14.34 14.00 -18.21
N LYS A 230 15.21 13.10 -17.81
CA LYS A 230 14.88 11.96 -16.99
C LYS A 230 14.79 12.39 -15.53
N PHE A 231 13.86 11.82 -14.80
CA PHE A 231 13.68 12.20 -13.40
C PHE A 231 13.32 11.01 -12.50
N VAL A 232 13.59 11.19 -11.23
CA VAL A 232 13.26 10.28 -10.13
C VAL A 232 12.17 10.91 -9.29
N SER A 233 11.15 10.15 -8.95
CA SER A 233 10.13 10.59 -7.99
C SER A 233 10.59 10.35 -6.57
N LEU A 234 10.47 11.37 -5.71
CA LEU A 234 10.86 11.30 -4.30
C LEU A 234 9.66 11.54 -3.40
N HIS A 235 9.47 10.67 -2.39
CA HIS A 235 8.53 10.92 -1.31
C HIS A 235 9.11 10.52 0.03
N ILE A 236 9.22 11.48 0.93
CA ILE A 236 9.70 11.29 2.29
C ILE A 236 8.53 11.55 3.23
N ARG A 237 8.14 10.55 4.01
CA ARG A 237 7.09 10.72 5.00
C ARG A 237 7.63 11.52 6.18
N GLU A 238 7.16 12.74 6.28
CA GLU A 238 7.36 13.61 7.43
C GLU A 238 6.01 13.84 8.11
N GLY A 239 6.02 13.94 9.41
CA GLY A 239 4.77 14.08 10.17
C GLY A 239 3.96 12.78 10.17
N GLY A 240 2.73 12.89 10.64
CA GLY A 240 1.84 11.76 10.88
C GLY A 240 1.53 11.62 12.36
N PRO A 241 0.80 10.56 12.76
CA PRO A 241 0.55 10.30 14.18
C PRO A 241 1.86 10.22 14.97
N ILE A 242 1.86 10.75 16.19
CA ILE A 242 3.02 10.63 17.09
C ILE A 242 3.39 9.15 17.25
N GLY A 243 4.67 8.84 17.01
CA GLY A 243 5.16 7.46 17.07
C GLY A 243 4.90 6.62 15.81
N ASP A 244 4.55 7.23 14.67
CA ASP A 244 4.53 6.53 13.39
C ASP A 244 5.97 6.12 13.00
N PRO A 245 6.24 4.81 12.86
CA PRO A 245 7.60 4.32 12.60
C PRO A 245 8.12 4.70 11.19
N ARG A 246 7.28 5.21 10.30
CA ARG A 246 7.62 5.51 8.90
C ARG A 246 8.19 6.91 8.71
N THR A 247 8.09 7.78 9.72
CA THR A 247 8.57 9.16 9.65
C THR A 247 10.09 9.21 9.57
N GLN A 248 10.61 10.08 8.67
CA GLN A 248 12.03 10.28 8.43
C GLN A 248 12.35 11.77 8.20
N PRO A 249 13.51 12.26 8.67
CA PRO A 249 13.94 13.61 8.35
C PRO A 249 14.44 13.71 6.90
N ILE A 250 14.14 14.82 6.24
CA ILE A 250 14.61 15.14 4.88
C ILE A 250 16.14 15.04 4.78
N SER A 251 16.86 15.48 5.81
CA SER A 251 18.32 15.53 5.82
C SER A 251 18.96 14.17 5.52
N SER A 252 18.30 13.07 5.88
CA SER A 252 18.81 11.73 5.58
C SER A 252 18.80 11.36 4.09
N PHE A 253 18.05 12.11 3.26
CA PHE A 253 17.96 11.87 1.81
C PHE A 253 18.85 12.81 0.98
N ILE A 254 19.42 13.87 1.56
CA ILE A 254 20.22 14.85 0.81
C ILE A 254 21.40 14.20 0.06
N PRO A 255 22.20 13.28 0.64
CA PRO A 255 23.27 12.60 -0.09
C PRO A 255 22.75 11.80 -1.30
N ALA A 256 21.61 11.12 -1.14
CA ALA A 256 20.96 10.36 -2.21
C ALA A 256 20.46 11.28 -3.34
N ILE A 257 19.86 12.42 -3.01
CA ILE A 257 19.43 13.43 -4.01
C ILE A 257 20.62 13.93 -4.82
N ASN A 258 21.73 14.25 -4.15
CA ASN A 258 22.94 14.70 -4.82
C ASN A 258 23.49 13.62 -5.76
N GLU A 259 23.44 12.36 -5.38
CA GLU A 259 23.91 11.25 -6.21
C GLU A 259 23.03 11.05 -7.44
N ILE A 260 21.71 11.15 -7.29
CA ILE A 260 20.75 11.13 -8.41
C ILE A 260 21.08 12.24 -9.41
N ASN A 261 21.32 13.47 -8.92
CA ASN A 261 21.67 14.61 -9.77
C ASN A 261 23.01 14.43 -10.48
N ARG A 262 24.05 13.88 -9.81
CA ARG A 262 25.35 13.56 -10.43
C ARG A 262 25.22 12.58 -11.58
N ASN A 263 24.23 11.70 -11.54
CA ASN A 263 23.93 10.74 -12.60
C ASN A 263 22.99 11.32 -13.69
N GLY A 264 22.74 12.63 -13.69
CA GLY A 264 21.99 13.33 -14.73
C GLY A 264 20.47 13.25 -14.59
N TYR A 265 19.96 12.73 -13.49
CA TYR A 265 18.50 12.68 -13.24
C TYR A 265 18.06 13.91 -12.46
N TRP A 266 16.89 14.42 -12.82
CA TRP A 266 16.15 15.36 -11.97
C TRP A 266 15.47 14.64 -10.81
N VAL A 267 15.29 15.33 -9.71
CA VAL A 267 14.47 14.83 -8.58
C VAL A 267 13.20 15.65 -8.52
N ILE A 268 12.05 14.97 -8.56
CA ILE A 268 10.75 15.61 -8.37
C ILE A 268 10.14 15.06 -7.09
N ARG A 269 10.12 15.89 -6.05
CA ARG A 269 9.53 15.51 -4.77
C ARG A 269 8.04 15.79 -4.76
N ILE A 270 7.29 14.79 -4.32
CA ILE A 270 5.85 14.89 -4.06
C ILE A 270 5.57 14.80 -2.55
N GLY A 271 4.45 15.34 -2.13
CA GLY A 271 4.02 15.32 -0.74
C GLY A 271 2.77 16.14 -0.50
N ASP A 272 2.44 16.40 0.74
CA ASP A 272 1.35 17.30 1.12
C ASP A 272 1.88 18.53 1.85
N GLY A 273 1.02 19.56 1.99
CA GLY A 273 1.42 20.86 2.53
C GLY A 273 1.81 20.88 4.01
N SER A 274 1.73 19.76 4.71
CA SER A 274 2.22 19.60 6.11
C SER A 274 3.70 19.29 6.19
N MET A 275 4.30 18.89 5.05
CA MET A 275 5.72 18.50 4.98
C MET A 275 6.62 19.73 4.83
N ALA A 276 7.83 19.67 5.42
CA ALA A 276 8.84 20.70 5.26
C ALA A 276 9.34 20.75 3.81
N SER A 277 9.68 21.94 3.30
CA SER A 277 10.28 22.10 1.98
C SER A 277 11.72 21.58 1.96
N LEU A 278 12.14 21.05 0.81
CA LEU A 278 13.56 20.78 0.57
C LEU A 278 14.36 22.10 0.55
N PRO A 279 15.65 22.07 0.92
CA PRO A 279 16.54 23.18 0.60
C PRO A 279 16.59 23.38 -0.92
N ASN A 280 16.92 24.61 -1.34
CA ASN A 280 17.10 24.87 -2.77
C ASN A 280 18.31 24.10 -3.29
N MET A 281 18.07 23.20 -4.23
CA MET A 281 19.08 22.29 -4.81
C MET A 281 18.95 22.31 -6.34
N PRO A 282 20.08 22.19 -7.07
CA PRO A 282 20.04 22.09 -8.52
C PRO A 282 19.30 20.82 -8.96
N MET A 283 18.63 20.88 -10.11
CA MET A 283 17.88 19.75 -10.70
C MET A 283 16.85 19.13 -9.74
N VAL A 284 16.27 19.92 -8.83
CA VAL A 284 15.23 19.49 -7.90
C VAL A 284 13.97 20.34 -8.06
N ILE A 285 12.83 19.69 -8.24
CA ILE A 285 11.51 20.31 -8.21
C ILE A 285 10.78 19.80 -6.98
N ASP A 286 10.52 20.65 -6.01
CA ASP A 286 9.74 20.31 -4.82
C ASP A 286 8.28 20.69 -5.02
N LEU A 287 7.43 19.67 -5.26
CA LEU A 287 5.98 19.81 -5.40
C LEU A 287 5.23 19.66 -4.07
N VAL A 288 5.91 19.75 -2.93
CA VAL A 288 5.23 19.83 -1.63
C VAL A 288 4.37 21.09 -1.65
N PRO A 289 3.04 20.95 -1.66
CA PRO A 289 2.22 22.00 -2.22
C PRO A 289 2.08 23.15 -1.27
N LYS A 290 2.46 24.30 -1.77
CA LYS A 290 1.93 25.58 -1.30
C LYS A 290 0.51 25.82 -1.85
N LYS A 291 0.09 25.09 -2.91
CA LYS A 291 -1.21 25.22 -3.61
C LYS A 291 -1.73 23.86 -4.11
N TYR A 292 -3.04 23.70 -4.15
CA TYR A 292 -3.73 22.49 -4.62
C TYR A 292 -3.38 22.04 -6.05
N SER A 293 -2.95 22.96 -6.92
CA SER A 293 -2.66 22.65 -8.32
C SER A 293 -1.49 21.69 -8.54
N GLU A 294 -0.63 21.51 -7.56
CA GLU A 294 0.56 20.67 -7.65
C GLU A 294 0.27 19.21 -7.34
N LYS A 295 -0.74 18.91 -6.53
CA LYS A 295 -1.21 17.54 -6.29
C LYS A 295 -1.66 16.83 -7.56
N ALA A 296 -2.17 17.60 -8.53
CA ALA A 296 -2.57 17.07 -9.84
C ALA A 296 -1.41 16.43 -10.61
N LEU A 297 -0.15 16.77 -10.30
CA LEU A 297 1.03 16.23 -10.97
C LEU A 297 1.53 14.92 -10.35
N HIS A 298 1.09 14.58 -9.13
CA HIS A 298 1.66 13.43 -8.39
C HIS A 298 1.52 12.11 -9.15
N ALA A 299 0.38 11.87 -9.79
CA ALA A 299 0.16 10.65 -10.55
C ALA A 299 1.13 10.55 -11.75
N TYR A 300 1.36 11.67 -12.46
CA TYR A 300 2.30 11.73 -13.57
C TYR A 300 3.74 11.47 -13.10
N VAL A 301 4.16 12.16 -12.04
CA VAL A 301 5.51 12.02 -11.48
C VAL A 301 5.79 10.59 -11.06
N LEU A 302 4.84 9.93 -10.39
CA LEU A 302 5.00 8.54 -9.96
C LEU A 302 4.97 7.52 -11.11
N ALA A 303 4.21 7.81 -12.17
CA ALA A 303 4.04 6.89 -13.30
C ALA A 303 5.13 7.04 -14.38
N LYS A 304 5.84 8.15 -14.42
CA LYS A 304 6.81 8.50 -15.49
C LYS A 304 8.24 8.64 -15.01
N SER A 305 8.49 8.47 -13.72
CA SER A 305 9.86 8.47 -13.19
C SER A 305 10.65 7.23 -13.62
N GLU A 306 11.97 7.38 -13.75
CA GLU A 306 12.88 6.25 -14.02
C GLU A 306 12.85 5.25 -12.86
N PHE A 307 12.77 5.76 -11.64
CA PHE A 307 12.47 4.99 -10.44
C PHE A 307 11.85 5.87 -9.35
N TYR A 308 11.29 5.24 -8.35
CA TYR A 308 10.78 5.89 -7.14
C TYR A 308 11.78 5.71 -6.00
N LEU A 309 12.10 6.78 -5.29
CA LEU A 309 12.84 6.75 -4.01
C LEU A 309 11.92 7.26 -2.91
N GLY A 310 11.81 6.53 -1.80
CA GLY A 310 11.07 7.05 -0.66
C GLY A 310 10.83 6.07 0.46
N THR A 311 10.12 6.56 1.48
CA THR A 311 9.71 5.75 2.63
C THR A 311 8.47 4.91 2.33
N ALA A 312 8.28 3.84 3.09
CA ALA A 312 7.05 3.03 3.05
C ALA A 312 5.82 3.90 3.41
N SER A 313 5.00 4.21 2.42
CA SER A 313 3.83 5.10 2.56
C SER A 313 2.84 4.89 1.42
N GLY A 314 1.69 5.56 1.46
CA GLY A 314 0.69 5.49 0.39
C GLY A 314 1.27 5.73 -1.02
N PRO A 315 2.03 6.80 -1.28
CA PRO A 315 2.64 7.05 -2.58
C PRO A 315 3.54 5.93 -3.11
N SER A 316 4.19 5.14 -2.26
CA SER A 316 5.08 4.05 -2.68
C SER A 316 4.37 2.89 -3.40
N TRP A 317 3.05 2.83 -3.31
CA TRP A 317 2.24 1.81 -4.00
C TRP A 317 1.88 2.18 -5.43
N VAL A 318 1.89 3.46 -5.77
CA VAL A 318 1.45 3.95 -7.09
C VAL A 318 2.44 3.62 -8.21
N PRO A 319 3.77 3.77 -8.07
CA PRO A 319 4.72 3.39 -9.12
C PRO A 319 4.57 1.95 -9.58
N ARG A 320 4.19 1.05 -8.66
CA ARG A 320 4.08 -0.38 -8.90
C ARG A 320 3.08 -0.74 -10.00
N ILE A 321 1.95 -0.04 -10.07
CA ILE A 321 0.92 -0.28 -11.09
C ILE A 321 1.31 0.22 -12.48
N PHE A 322 2.31 1.09 -12.55
CA PHE A 322 2.87 1.62 -13.81
C PHE A 322 4.19 0.94 -14.21
N GLY A 323 4.65 -0.05 -13.44
CA GLY A 323 5.89 -0.76 -13.72
C GLY A 323 7.16 0.02 -13.40
N VAL A 324 7.08 1.06 -12.58
CA VAL A 324 8.22 1.88 -12.18
C VAL A 324 8.97 1.23 -11.03
N PRO A 325 10.27 0.88 -11.19
CA PRO A 325 11.10 0.33 -10.12
C PRO A 325 11.14 1.26 -8.90
N SER A 326 11.31 0.68 -7.71
CA SER A 326 11.24 1.46 -6.48
C SER A 326 12.36 1.10 -5.50
N LEU A 327 13.02 2.12 -4.94
CA LEU A 327 13.82 1.99 -3.74
C LEU A 327 12.96 2.42 -2.54
N ILE A 328 12.50 1.45 -1.77
CA ILE A 328 11.74 1.71 -0.55
C ILE A 328 12.68 1.64 0.64
N THR A 329 12.82 2.77 1.32
CA THR A 329 13.64 2.91 2.52
C THR A 329 12.77 2.83 3.77
N ASN A 330 13.41 2.53 4.88
CA ASN A 330 12.74 2.50 6.18
C ASN A 330 11.54 1.55 6.22
N LEU A 331 11.69 0.43 5.53
CA LEU A 331 10.66 -0.58 5.45
C LEU A 331 10.56 -1.34 6.77
N ASN A 332 9.36 -1.37 7.36
CA ASN A 332 9.10 -2.09 8.62
C ASN A 332 8.27 -3.38 8.43
N GLU A 333 7.46 -3.46 7.38
CA GLU A 333 6.64 -4.64 7.05
C GLU A 333 7.27 -5.41 5.89
N VAL A 334 8.39 -6.09 6.13
CA VAL A 334 9.18 -6.72 5.04
C VAL A 334 8.40 -7.79 4.29
N ALA A 335 7.58 -8.60 4.97
CA ALA A 335 6.85 -9.70 4.36
C ALA A 335 5.69 -9.24 3.47
N THR A 336 5.10 -8.07 3.77
CA THR A 336 3.89 -7.60 3.08
C THR A 336 4.16 -6.52 2.04
N GLN A 337 5.36 -5.92 2.05
CA GLN A 337 5.66 -4.80 1.18
C GLN A 337 6.85 -5.03 0.24
N ALA A 338 7.88 -5.75 0.67
CA ALA A 338 9.11 -5.87 -0.12
C ALA A 338 8.87 -6.54 -1.47
N GLY A 339 8.13 -7.64 -1.51
CA GLY A 339 7.98 -8.44 -2.73
C GLY A 339 6.95 -7.95 -3.73
N ARG A 340 6.16 -6.95 -3.38
CA ARG A 340 5.05 -6.47 -4.21
C ARG A 340 5.48 -5.29 -5.06
N ALA A 341 6.50 -5.48 -5.89
CA ALA A 341 7.10 -4.40 -6.67
C ALA A 341 7.56 -4.89 -8.05
N PRO A 342 7.63 -4.00 -9.05
CA PRO A 342 8.19 -4.31 -10.37
C PRO A 342 9.64 -4.79 -10.31
N GLU A 343 10.06 -5.47 -11.38
CA GLU A 343 11.45 -5.88 -11.53
C GLU A 343 12.41 -4.69 -11.41
N GLY A 344 13.56 -4.91 -10.78
CA GLY A 344 14.55 -3.85 -10.50
C GLY A 344 14.29 -3.03 -9.25
N SER A 345 13.21 -3.32 -8.52
CA SER A 345 12.96 -2.69 -7.22
C SER A 345 13.82 -3.31 -6.13
N ILE A 346 14.34 -2.46 -5.24
CA ILE A 346 15.12 -2.87 -4.07
C ILE A 346 14.61 -2.19 -2.80
N HIS A 347 14.93 -2.79 -1.66
CA HIS A 347 14.39 -2.35 -0.36
C HIS A 347 15.49 -2.32 0.69
N ILE A 348 15.42 -1.37 1.60
CA ILE A 348 16.21 -1.35 2.84
C ILE A 348 15.29 -1.26 4.06
N PRO A 349 15.28 -2.30 4.90
CA PRO A 349 14.42 -2.34 6.08
C PRO A 349 14.98 -1.49 7.23
N LYS A 350 14.11 -1.11 8.16
CA LYS A 350 14.53 -0.62 9.47
C LYS A 350 15.09 -1.76 10.31
N LYS A 351 15.98 -1.41 11.22
CA LYS A 351 16.59 -2.37 12.15
C LYS A 351 15.82 -2.39 13.47
N TYR A 352 15.31 -3.55 13.83
CA TYR A 352 14.76 -3.80 15.16
C TYR A 352 15.92 -4.14 16.11
N ILE A 353 16.06 -3.39 17.20
CA ILE A 353 17.15 -3.54 18.17
C ILE A 353 16.55 -4.03 19.48
N ASN A 354 17.07 -5.12 20.02
CA ASN A 354 16.63 -5.65 21.30
C ASN A 354 17.26 -4.86 22.48
N SER A 355 16.89 -5.21 23.72
CA SER A 355 17.39 -4.57 24.93
C SER A 355 18.90 -4.75 25.16
N LYS A 356 19.56 -5.68 24.45
CA LYS A 356 21.02 -5.88 24.48
C LYS A 356 21.76 -5.08 23.41
N GLY A 357 21.06 -4.29 22.59
CA GLY A 357 21.64 -3.57 21.47
C GLY A 357 21.91 -4.43 20.23
N GLU A 358 21.32 -5.62 20.13
CA GLU A 358 21.51 -6.52 18.99
C GLU A 358 20.41 -6.32 17.96
N ILE A 359 20.78 -6.35 16.67
CA ILE A 359 19.84 -6.29 15.56
C ILE A 359 19.14 -7.64 15.43
N LEU A 360 17.80 -7.62 15.34
CA LEU A 360 17.04 -8.82 14.99
C LEU A 360 17.35 -9.24 13.58
N SER A 361 17.62 -10.53 13.39
CA SER A 361 17.74 -11.11 12.07
C SER A 361 16.37 -11.17 11.37
N LEU A 362 16.37 -11.31 10.05
CA LEU A 362 15.15 -11.48 9.27
C LEU A 362 14.34 -12.69 9.77
N LEU A 363 15.01 -13.78 10.10
CA LEU A 363 14.40 -14.97 10.69
C LEU A 363 13.68 -14.65 12.00
N GLN A 364 14.34 -13.91 12.90
CA GLN A 364 13.74 -13.48 14.17
C GLN A 364 12.57 -12.51 13.95
N MET A 365 12.63 -11.64 12.95
CA MET A 365 11.51 -10.77 12.59
C MET A 365 10.29 -11.56 12.15
N PHE A 366 10.48 -12.65 11.40
CA PHE A 366 9.40 -13.55 11.02
C PHE A 366 8.83 -14.31 12.22
N SER A 367 9.68 -14.95 13.01
CA SER A 367 9.26 -15.76 14.17
C SER A 367 8.53 -14.95 15.24
N GLN A 368 8.85 -13.65 15.36
CA GLN A 368 8.21 -12.74 16.32
C GLN A 368 7.09 -11.91 15.72
N GLY A 369 6.72 -12.12 14.46
CA GLY A 369 5.62 -11.43 13.79
C GLY A 369 5.92 -10.00 13.32
N PHE A 370 7.13 -9.48 13.53
CA PHE A 370 7.49 -8.12 13.08
C PHE A 370 7.48 -7.97 11.57
N ALA A 371 7.79 -9.03 10.84
CA ALA A 371 7.83 -9.00 9.37
C ALA A 371 6.45 -8.73 8.74
N PHE A 372 5.36 -9.05 9.43
CA PHE A 372 3.98 -8.99 8.92
C PHE A 372 3.17 -7.80 9.45
N SER A 373 3.68 -7.03 10.38
CA SER A 373 2.88 -6.03 11.08
C SER A 373 3.49 -4.64 11.10
N SER A 374 2.62 -3.64 10.92
CA SER A 374 2.96 -2.23 11.12
C SER A 374 2.68 -1.84 12.57
N LEU A 375 3.66 -2.04 13.45
CA LEU A 375 3.57 -1.67 14.86
C LEU A 375 3.94 -0.19 15.05
N MET A 376 3.23 0.49 15.96
CA MET A 376 3.60 1.83 16.40
C MET A 376 4.83 1.78 17.32
N LEU A 377 5.63 2.84 17.35
CA LEU A 377 6.87 2.87 18.17
C LEU A 377 6.64 2.53 19.64
N HIS A 378 5.50 2.94 20.23
CA HIS A 378 5.19 2.62 21.62
C HIS A 378 4.92 1.13 21.87
N GLU A 379 4.40 0.41 20.86
CA GLU A 379 4.16 -1.03 20.96
C GLU A 379 5.45 -1.80 20.79
N ILE A 380 6.31 -1.41 19.85
CA ILE A 380 7.65 -1.94 19.66
C ILE A 380 8.44 -1.79 20.97
N LYS A 381 8.40 -0.60 21.57
CA LYS A 381 9.06 -0.34 22.85
C LYS A 381 8.51 -1.20 24.00
N ARG A 382 7.19 -1.40 24.04
CA ARG A 382 6.56 -2.26 25.07
C ARG A 382 6.97 -3.72 24.94
N MET A 383 7.30 -4.16 23.73
CA MET A 383 7.85 -5.50 23.46
C MET A 383 9.34 -5.60 23.76
N GLY A 384 9.99 -4.55 24.27
CA GLY A 384 11.42 -4.54 24.62
C GLY A 384 12.35 -4.23 23.46
N PHE A 385 11.83 -3.66 22.37
CA PHE A 385 12.62 -3.31 21.19
C PHE A 385 12.63 -1.81 20.92
N SER A 386 13.64 -1.36 20.18
CA SER A 386 13.70 -0.07 19.53
C SER A 386 13.77 -0.26 18.01
N LEU A 387 13.41 0.77 17.28
CA LEU A 387 13.44 0.76 15.83
C LEU A 387 14.42 1.82 15.33
N GLU A 388 15.50 1.38 14.71
CA GLU A 388 16.52 2.25 14.14
C GLU A 388 16.21 2.52 12.66
N PRO A 389 16.11 3.80 12.26
CA PRO A 389 15.90 4.18 10.87
C PRO A 389 17.15 3.93 10.03
N ASN A 390 16.99 3.86 8.72
CA ASN A 390 18.13 3.83 7.82
C ASN A 390 18.93 5.13 7.93
N SER A 391 20.25 4.99 7.97
CA SER A 391 21.16 6.13 7.95
C SER A 391 21.21 6.80 6.56
N SER A 392 21.69 8.04 6.49
CA SER A 392 21.92 8.72 5.22
C SER A 392 22.85 7.93 4.30
N GLU A 393 23.83 7.24 4.87
CA GLU A 393 24.78 6.42 4.12
C GLU A 393 24.12 5.14 3.57
N GLU A 394 23.25 4.46 4.34
CA GLU A 394 22.50 3.30 3.85
C GLU A 394 21.57 3.70 2.69
N ILE A 395 20.90 4.85 2.81
CA ILE A 395 20.03 5.38 1.74
C ILE A 395 20.85 5.75 0.50
N PHE A 396 22.00 6.40 0.70
CA PHE A 396 22.92 6.80 -0.39
C PHE A 396 23.44 5.57 -1.18
N GLU A 397 23.96 4.56 -0.48
CA GLU A 397 24.51 3.37 -1.15
C GLU A 397 23.43 2.57 -1.88
N ALA A 398 22.23 2.39 -1.27
CA ALA A 398 21.13 1.77 -1.96
C ALA A 398 20.64 2.59 -3.18
N THR A 399 20.79 3.93 -3.12
CA THR A 399 20.47 4.79 -4.27
C THR A 399 21.44 4.59 -5.42
N LYS A 400 22.72 4.41 -5.16
CA LYS A 400 23.71 4.05 -6.21
C LYS A 400 23.34 2.72 -6.85
N GLU A 401 22.99 1.75 -6.04
CA GLU A 401 22.63 0.40 -6.50
C GLU A 401 21.41 0.42 -7.43
N ILE A 402 20.33 1.16 -7.10
CA ILE A 402 19.17 1.25 -7.99
C ILE A 402 19.47 2.05 -9.26
N ILE A 403 20.28 3.10 -9.20
CA ILE A 403 20.71 3.87 -10.39
C ILE A 403 21.45 2.95 -11.38
N GLU A 404 22.35 2.13 -10.88
CA GLU A 404 23.10 1.18 -11.72
C GLU A 404 22.15 0.12 -12.32
N THR A 405 21.21 -0.40 -11.54
CA THR A 405 20.23 -1.40 -12.00
C THR A 405 19.35 -0.83 -13.12
N VAL A 406 18.81 0.37 -12.93
CA VAL A 406 17.93 1.02 -13.92
C VAL A 406 18.73 1.49 -15.15
N GLY A 407 19.95 2.04 -14.95
CA GLY A 407 20.77 2.58 -16.04
C GLY A 407 21.32 1.52 -16.99
N GLN A 408 21.64 0.35 -16.47
CA GLN A 408 22.24 -0.73 -17.26
C GLN A 408 21.23 -1.74 -17.80
N ASN A 409 19.98 -1.69 -17.33
CA ASN A 409 18.95 -2.71 -17.63
C ASN A 409 19.42 -4.15 -17.33
N VAL A 410 20.36 -4.30 -16.38
CA VAL A 410 21.00 -5.58 -16.01
C VAL A 410 20.55 -5.97 -14.63
N LYS A 411 19.99 -7.16 -14.53
CA LYS A 411 19.75 -7.79 -13.23
C LYS A 411 21.08 -8.28 -12.68
N ARG A 412 21.63 -7.60 -11.67
CA ARG A 412 22.81 -8.11 -10.96
C ARG A 412 22.45 -9.38 -10.19
N PRO A 413 23.31 -10.40 -10.17
CA PRO A 413 23.13 -11.52 -9.25
C PRO A 413 23.24 -10.98 -7.83
N ASN A 414 22.20 -11.17 -7.02
CA ASN A 414 22.24 -10.80 -5.62
C ASN A 414 23.07 -11.82 -4.86
N LEU A 415 24.19 -11.40 -4.30
CA LEU A 415 25.13 -12.26 -3.55
C LEU A 415 24.51 -12.94 -2.33
N PHE A 416 23.46 -12.34 -1.77
CA PHE A 416 22.77 -12.84 -0.58
C PHE A 416 21.47 -13.60 -0.90
N LYS A 417 21.19 -13.82 -2.18
CA LYS A 417 19.94 -14.44 -2.64
C LYS A 417 19.68 -15.81 -2.01
N GLU A 418 20.70 -16.63 -1.85
CA GLU A 418 20.58 -17.95 -1.24
C GLU A 418 20.21 -17.86 0.24
N SER A 419 20.88 -16.97 1.00
CA SER A 419 20.57 -16.77 2.41
C SER A 419 19.15 -16.24 2.64
N VAL A 420 18.71 -15.29 1.81
CA VAL A 420 17.33 -14.78 1.85
C VAL A 420 16.34 -15.88 1.45
N ASN A 421 16.61 -16.66 0.42
CA ASN A 421 15.75 -17.74 -0.03
C ASN A 421 15.64 -18.90 0.99
N SER A 422 16.70 -19.17 1.76
CA SER A 422 16.62 -20.19 2.80
C SER A 422 15.66 -19.78 3.94
N ILE A 423 15.63 -18.51 4.31
CA ILE A 423 14.64 -17.98 5.25
C ILE A 423 13.24 -18.02 4.64
N ARG A 424 13.13 -17.69 3.35
CA ARG A 424 11.87 -17.78 2.60
C ARG A 424 11.29 -19.19 2.60
N SER A 425 12.14 -20.21 2.43
CA SER A 425 11.70 -21.62 2.43
C SER A 425 11.10 -22.05 3.78
N ILE A 426 11.48 -21.39 4.89
CA ILE A 426 10.96 -21.71 6.23
C ILE A 426 9.59 -21.04 6.44
N TYR A 427 9.40 -19.81 5.98
CA TYR A 427 8.21 -19.02 6.29
C TYR A 427 7.28 -18.84 5.10
N GLU A 428 7.69 -19.22 3.90
CA GLU A 428 6.90 -19.11 2.66
C GLU A 428 6.12 -17.79 2.56
N PRO A 429 6.78 -16.63 2.75
CA PRO A 429 6.07 -15.37 2.64
C PRO A 429 5.56 -15.21 1.20
N PRO A 430 4.41 -14.56 1.04
CA PRO A 430 3.68 -14.54 -0.22
C PRO A 430 4.46 -13.89 -1.37
N ALA A 431 5.28 -12.89 -1.08
CA ALA A 431 6.10 -12.24 -2.09
C ALA A 431 7.41 -11.73 -1.48
N TRP A 432 8.51 -11.88 -2.21
CA TRP A 432 9.82 -11.36 -1.83
C TRP A 432 10.31 -10.33 -2.82
N GLY A 433 10.71 -9.17 -2.29
CA GLY A 433 11.52 -8.23 -3.02
C GLY A 433 13.00 -8.49 -2.84
N ASP A 434 13.78 -7.86 -3.67
CA ASP A 434 15.21 -7.82 -3.50
C ASP A 434 15.56 -6.76 -2.44
N PHE A 435 16.45 -7.13 -1.52
CA PHE A 435 17.06 -6.19 -0.58
C PHE A 435 18.35 -5.65 -1.17
N ALA A 436 18.66 -4.38 -0.88
CA ALA A 436 19.91 -3.78 -1.33
C ALA A 436 21.12 -4.56 -0.79
N GLU A 437 22.04 -4.96 -1.68
CA GLU A 437 23.27 -5.67 -1.31
C GLU A 437 24.15 -4.84 -0.38
N SER A 438 24.18 -3.53 -0.60
CA SER A 438 24.87 -2.57 0.27
C SER A 438 24.35 -2.60 1.69
N PHE A 439 23.04 -2.75 1.88
CA PHE A 439 22.43 -2.91 3.21
C PHE A 439 22.80 -4.25 3.83
N LEU A 440 22.69 -5.35 3.09
CA LEU A 440 22.97 -6.70 3.57
C LEU A 440 24.44 -6.87 3.95
N SER A 441 25.35 -6.31 3.15
CA SER A 441 26.79 -6.34 3.39
C SER A 441 27.18 -5.58 4.68
N ARG A 442 26.49 -4.47 4.98
CA ARG A 442 26.71 -3.70 6.22
C ARG A 442 26.05 -4.34 7.44
N ASN A 443 25.00 -5.13 7.22
CA ASN A 443 24.22 -5.76 8.27
C ASN A 443 24.19 -7.29 8.14
N PRO A 444 25.35 -7.98 8.12
CA PRO A 444 25.38 -9.42 7.83
C PRO A 444 24.61 -10.26 8.83
N LYS A 445 24.50 -9.81 10.09
CA LYS A 445 23.67 -10.45 11.12
C LYS A 445 22.19 -10.46 10.77
N TRP A 446 21.72 -9.54 9.91
CA TRP A 446 20.31 -9.46 9.54
C TRP A 446 19.82 -10.68 8.73
N ILE A 447 20.72 -11.34 8.00
CA ILE A 447 20.43 -12.57 7.23
C ILE A 447 20.98 -13.85 7.87
N GLN A 448 21.51 -13.79 9.08
CA GLN A 448 21.96 -14.97 9.81
C GLN A 448 20.78 -15.79 10.31
N GLN A 449 20.97 -17.11 10.33
CA GLN A 449 19.94 -18.08 10.73
C GLN A 449 20.08 -18.54 12.18
N ASN A 450 20.91 -17.89 12.98
CA ASN A 450 21.17 -18.28 14.38
C ASN A 450 20.11 -17.82 15.34
#